data_d5270cd49fb1c8d06fa58bf92b50e288
#
_entry.id   d5270cd49fb1c8d06fa58bf92b50e288
#
_cell.length_a   1.000
_cell.length_b   1.000
_cell.length_c   1.000
_cell.angle_alpha   90.00
_cell.angle_beta   90.00
_cell.angle_gamma   90.00
#
_symmetry.space_group_name_H-M   'P 1'
#
loop_
_entity.id
_entity.type
_entity.pdbx_description
1 polymer ?
#
loop_
_entity_poly.entity_id
_entity_poly.type
_entity_poly.pdbx_seq_one_letter_code
_entity_poly.pdbx_strand_id
1 'polypeptide(L)'
;MKKTASVFCLMFILVFSGIAQDKKINVLAFSKTVGFRHNSISEGLKMLSDLAQERKWVLTATEDADLFTPEFLKTFDVVVFLNPTLDVLNDQQQKAFEEFMNTGKGFVGIHAAADCEYDWAWYGELNGAFFKTHPPCQAGTVIFENTDHPTMAPFKGMTTYRTIDEWYTFKVNPRAKVHVLARLDETSLDEKTMQDDKWKMGDHPLIWYQEMGQTRSYYTVFGHTPEAFQDVKIKEHIGGAIDWAAKRK
;
A
#
# COMPACT_ATOMS: atom_id res chain seq x y z
N MET A 1 53.23 -63.84 -10.32
CA MET A 1 52.32 -62.86 -10.98
C MET A 1 51.23 -62.57 -9.99
N LYS A 2 51.33 -61.44 -9.31
CA LYS A 2 50.30 -60.94 -8.33
C LYS A 2 49.33 -59.97 -9.06
N LYS A 3 48.07 -60.32 -9.14
CA LYS A 3 47.02 -59.44 -9.71
C LYS A 3 46.52 -58.55 -8.61
N THR A 4 46.77 -57.25 -8.73
CA THR A 4 46.19 -56.20 -7.90
C THR A 4 44.79 -55.78 -8.46
N ALA A 5 43.74 -56.01 -7.68
CA ALA A 5 42.39 -55.53 -8.01
C ALA A 5 42.20 -54.11 -7.43
N SER A 6 42.03 -53.14 -8.32
CA SER A 6 41.66 -51.79 -7.93
C SER A 6 40.11 -51.70 -7.70
N VAL A 7 39.71 -51.40 -6.47
CA VAL A 7 38.31 -51.12 -6.13
C VAL A 7 38.05 -49.61 -6.39
N PHE A 8 37.21 -49.30 -7.37
CA PHE A 8 36.73 -47.97 -7.65
C PHE A 8 35.52 -47.69 -6.73
N CYS A 9 35.70 -46.84 -5.73
CA CYS A 9 34.61 -46.38 -4.86
C CYS A 9 33.87 -45.23 -5.55
N LEU A 10 32.67 -45.48 -6.07
CA LEU A 10 31.80 -44.45 -6.66
C LEU A 10 31.13 -43.68 -5.52
N MET A 11 31.58 -42.46 -5.28
CA MET A 11 30.97 -41.55 -4.29
C MET A 11 29.74 -40.89 -4.91
N PHE A 12 28.52 -41.30 -4.54
CA PHE A 12 27.28 -40.66 -4.93
C PHE A 12 27.09 -39.37 -4.10
N ILE A 13 27.29 -38.20 -4.72
CA ILE A 13 26.96 -36.92 -4.12
C ILE A 13 25.45 -36.73 -4.29
N LEU A 14 24.68 -36.92 -3.22
CA LEU A 14 23.27 -36.52 -3.15
C LEU A 14 23.21 -35.01 -3.04
N VAL A 15 22.91 -34.32 -4.14
CA VAL A 15 22.57 -32.91 -4.15
C VAL A 15 21.14 -32.77 -3.60
N PHE A 16 21.00 -32.45 -2.33
CA PHE A 16 19.73 -31.99 -1.77
C PHE A 16 19.43 -30.59 -2.33
N SER A 17 18.61 -30.53 -3.37
CA SER A 17 17.95 -29.29 -3.77
C SER A 17 16.96 -28.95 -2.67
N GLY A 18 17.39 -28.16 -1.69
CA GLY A 18 16.47 -27.56 -0.72
C GLY A 18 15.49 -26.69 -1.50
N ILE A 19 14.23 -27.10 -1.59
CA ILE A 19 13.13 -26.22 -2.03
C ILE A 19 13.05 -25.15 -0.95
N ALA A 20 13.61 -23.96 -1.24
CA ALA A 20 13.40 -22.79 -0.40
C ALA A 20 11.87 -22.57 -0.38
N GLN A 21 11.23 -22.88 0.74
CA GLN A 21 9.83 -22.58 0.93
C GLN A 21 9.72 -21.05 0.92
N ASP A 22 9.02 -20.49 -0.07
CA ASP A 22 8.78 -19.04 -0.14
C ASP A 22 8.24 -18.57 1.22
N LYS A 23 8.98 -17.67 1.87
CA LYS A 23 8.57 -17.10 3.15
C LYS A 23 7.23 -16.40 2.95
N LYS A 24 6.21 -16.79 3.72
CA LYS A 24 4.92 -16.12 3.70
C LYS A 24 5.08 -14.68 4.18
N ILE A 25 4.43 -13.75 3.50
CA ILE A 25 4.36 -12.35 3.92
C ILE A 25 3.33 -12.23 5.05
N ASN A 26 3.74 -11.60 6.16
CA ASN A 26 2.84 -11.25 7.25
C ASN A 26 2.37 -9.81 7.06
N VAL A 27 1.06 -9.63 6.87
CA VAL A 27 0.40 -8.35 6.61
C VAL A 27 -0.39 -7.94 7.83
N LEU A 28 -0.17 -6.73 8.33
CA LEU A 28 -1.03 -6.08 9.32
C LEU A 28 -1.93 -5.08 8.61
N ALA A 29 -3.25 -5.26 8.66
CA ALA A 29 -4.23 -4.28 8.21
C ALA A 29 -4.77 -3.52 9.44
N PHE A 30 -4.58 -2.21 9.45
CA PHE A 30 -5.03 -1.32 10.52
C PHE A 30 -6.07 -0.35 10.00
N SER A 31 -7.24 -0.28 10.66
CA SER A 31 -8.40 0.51 10.20
C SER A 31 -9.13 1.25 11.32
N LYS A 32 -8.40 1.65 12.38
CA LYS A 32 -8.97 2.48 13.45
C LYS A 32 -9.37 3.85 12.89
N THR A 33 -10.52 4.34 13.30
CA THR A 33 -11.01 5.68 12.97
C THR A 33 -11.36 6.44 14.23
N VAL A 34 -10.94 7.70 14.30
CA VAL A 34 -11.31 8.64 15.37
C VAL A 34 -12.29 9.70 14.81
N GLY A 35 -12.18 9.98 13.53
CA GLY A 35 -13.10 10.85 12.78
C GLY A 35 -14.12 10.09 11.95
N PHE A 36 -14.21 10.44 10.67
CA PHE A 36 -15.15 9.82 9.74
C PHE A 36 -14.80 8.35 9.53
N ARG A 37 -15.79 7.47 9.69
CA ARG A 37 -15.64 6.04 9.40
C ARG A 37 -16.20 5.70 8.03
N HIS A 38 -15.32 5.34 7.10
CA HIS A 38 -15.70 4.93 5.77
C HIS A 38 -16.49 3.61 5.81
N ASN A 39 -17.62 3.57 5.12
CA ASN A 39 -18.42 2.33 4.98
C ASN A 39 -17.71 1.26 4.15
N SER A 40 -16.71 1.66 3.38
CA SER A 40 -15.88 0.77 2.56
C SER A 40 -14.86 -0.07 3.35
N ILE A 41 -14.61 0.22 4.63
CA ILE A 41 -13.63 -0.53 5.45
C ILE A 41 -13.94 -2.03 5.47
N SER A 42 -15.22 -2.42 5.64
CA SER A 42 -15.60 -3.83 5.67
C SER A 42 -15.31 -4.55 4.35
N GLU A 43 -15.59 -3.91 3.21
CA GLU A 43 -15.30 -4.48 1.89
C GLU A 43 -13.79 -4.49 1.61
N GLY A 44 -13.06 -3.46 2.06
CA GLY A 44 -11.60 -3.42 2.01
C GLY A 44 -10.95 -4.56 2.81
N LEU A 45 -11.44 -4.85 4.02
CA LEU A 45 -10.97 -5.98 4.81
C LEU A 45 -11.27 -7.32 4.14
N LYS A 46 -12.47 -7.45 3.53
CA LYS A 46 -12.82 -8.63 2.74
C LYS A 46 -11.88 -8.79 1.55
N MET A 47 -11.64 -7.74 0.78
CA MET A 47 -10.70 -7.72 -0.33
C MET A 47 -9.29 -8.16 0.11
N LEU A 48 -8.78 -7.63 1.24
CA LEU A 48 -7.47 -8.03 1.79
C LEU A 48 -7.45 -9.50 2.21
N SER A 49 -8.56 -10.03 2.75
CA SER A 49 -8.68 -11.45 3.09
C SER A 49 -8.65 -12.34 1.85
N ASP A 50 -9.36 -11.95 0.78
CA ASP A 50 -9.36 -12.68 -0.49
C ASP A 50 -7.95 -12.68 -1.11
N LEU A 51 -7.27 -11.51 -1.14
CA LEU A 51 -5.88 -11.39 -1.59
C LEU A 51 -4.90 -12.24 -0.76
N ALA A 52 -5.09 -12.29 0.56
CA ALA A 52 -4.25 -13.09 1.43
C ALA A 52 -4.36 -14.59 1.11
N GLN A 53 -5.54 -15.08 0.79
CA GLN A 53 -5.74 -16.47 0.35
C GLN A 53 -5.10 -16.71 -1.03
N GLU A 54 -5.34 -15.83 -2.01
CA GLU A 54 -4.83 -15.94 -3.38
C GLU A 54 -3.31 -15.87 -3.42
N ARG A 55 -2.71 -14.96 -2.64
CA ARG A 55 -1.28 -14.67 -2.62
C ARG A 55 -0.51 -15.39 -1.50
N LYS A 56 -1.21 -16.19 -0.69
CA LYS A 56 -0.66 -16.98 0.43
C LYS A 56 0.02 -16.12 1.51
N TRP A 57 -0.55 -14.96 1.81
CA TRP A 57 -0.14 -14.12 2.94
C TRP A 57 -0.73 -14.65 4.26
N VAL A 58 -0.17 -14.17 5.35
CA VAL A 58 -0.79 -14.24 6.69
C VAL A 58 -1.31 -12.85 7.02
N LEU A 59 -2.62 -12.68 7.02
CA LEU A 59 -3.28 -11.41 7.32
C LEU A 59 -3.71 -11.35 8.78
N THR A 60 -3.36 -10.28 9.45
CA THR A 60 -3.94 -9.85 10.73
C THR A 60 -4.61 -8.50 10.53
N ALA A 61 -5.88 -8.39 10.91
CA ALA A 61 -6.62 -7.12 10.85
C ALA A 61 -6.96 -6.66 12.25
N THR A 62 -6.80 -5.37 12.53
CA THR A 62 -7.12 -4.78 13.85
C THR A 62 -7.52 -3.32 13.73
N GLU A 63 -8.33 -2.85 14.70
CA GLU A 63 -8.58 -1.44 14.99
C GLU A 63 -7.99 -1.06 16.37
N ASP A 64 -7.38 -2.02 17.05
CA ASP A 64 -6.79 -1.82 18.35
C ASP A 64 -5.37 -1.25 18.24
N ALA A 65 -5.22 0.03 18.56
CA ALA A 65 -3.94 0.72 18.56
C ALA A 65 -3.00 0.26 19.70
N ASP A 66 -3.52 -0.34 20.78
CA ASP A 66 -2.70 -0.83 21.89
C ASP A 66 -1.80 -2.00 21.47
N LEU A 67 -2.09 -2.61 20.33
CA LEU A 67 -1.23 -3.61 19.69
C LEU A 67 0.01 -3.01 19.01
N PHE A 68 0.11 -1.68 18.82
CA PHE A 68 1.28 -1.06 18.22
C PHE A 68 2.45 -1.03 19.22
N THR A 69 2.99 -2.20 19.51
CA THR A 69 4.16 -2.42 20.35
C THR A 69 5.30 -3.03 19.53
N PRO A 70 6.58 -2.84 19.95
CA PRO A 70 7.71 -3.46 19.25
C PRO A 70 7.58 -4.98 19.11
N GLU A 71 7.06 -5.66 20.16
CA GLU A 71 6.89 -7.11 20.21
C GLU A 71 5.87 -7.60 19.17
N PHE A 72 4.77 -6.87 18.99
CA PHE A 72 3.74 -7.23 18.03
C PHE A 72 4.16 -6.86 16.61
N LEU A 73 4.61 -5.63 16.39
CA LEU A 73 4.96 -5.11 15.07
C LEU A 73 6.08 -5.90 14.38
N LYS A 74 7.11 -6.38 15.12
CA LYS A 74 8.23 -7.14 14.54
C LYS A 74 7.81 -8.41 13.82
N THR A 75 6.59 -8.91 14.06
CA THR A 75 6.08 -10.13 13.42
C THR A 75 5.60 -9.92 12.00
N PHE A 76 5.44 -8.66 11.56
CA PHE A 76 4.95 -8.31 10.24
C PHE A 76 6.06 -7.93 9.26
N ASP A 77 5.76 -8.04 7.98
CA ASP A 77 6.61 -7.62 6.87
C ASP A 77 6.11 -6.33 6.22
N VAL A 78 4.79 -6.08 6.32
CA VAL A 78 4.13 -4.88 5.78
C VAL A 78 2.93 -4.48 6.65
N VAL A 79 2.73 -3.17 6.79
CA VAL A 79 1.56 -2.58 7.45
C VAL A 79 0.73 -1.84 6.41
N VAL A 80 -0.57 -2.11 6.39
CA VAL A 80 -1.57 -1.48 5.54
C VAL A 80 -2.46 -0.59 6.40
N PHE A 81 -2.46 0.70 6.17
CA PHE A 81 -3.43 1.62 6.74
C PHE A 81 -4.64 1.69 5.82
N LEU A 82 -5.70 1.00 6.21
CA LEU A 82 -6.96 0.92 5.47
C LEU A 82 -7.96 1.94 6.02
N ASN A 83 -8.03 3.10 5.40
CA ASN A 83 -8.96 4.18 5.74
C ASN A 83 -8.97 4.61 7.23
N PRO A 84 -7.82 4.69 7.94
CA PRO A 84 -7.80 5.32 9.26
C PRO A 84 -8.10 6.81 9.13
N THR A 85 -8.65 7.44 10.19
CA THR A 85 -8.93 8.88 10.19
C THR A 85 -8.56 9.53 11.51
N LEU A 86 -8.00 10.74 11.41
CA LEU A 86 -7.53 11.57 12.51
C LEU A 86 -6.42 10.90 13.35
N ASP A 87 -6.32 11.24 14.63
CA ASP A 87 -5.24 10.83 15.52
C ASP A 87 -5.49 9.43 16.10
N VAL A 88 -4.94 8.40 15.48
CA VAL A 88 -5.22 6.99 15.78
C VAL A 88 -4.16 6.33 16.66
N LEU A 89 -2.94 6.90 16.74
CA LEU A 89 -1.82 6.41 17.52
C LEU A 89 -1.36 7.47 18.52
N ASN A 90 -1.11 7.10 19.76
CA ASN A 90 -0.45 7.96 20.74
C ASN A 90 1.08 7.98 20.53
N ASP A 91 1.80 8.89 21.19
CA ASP A 91 3.25 9.10 21.06
C ASP A 91 4.07 7.80 21.22
N GLN A 92 3.68 6.91 22.14
CA GLN A 92 4.38 5.65 22.38
C GLN A 92 4.16 4.67 21.21
N GLN A 93 2.95 4.60 20.69
CA GLN A 93 2.57 3.77 19.53
C GLN A 93 3.20 4.30 18.24
N GLN A 94 3.23 5.62 18.05
CA GLN A 94 3.92 6.29 16.94
C GLN A 94 5.42 5.94 16.96
N LYS A 95 6.07 6.07 18.13
CA LYS A 95 7.49 5.72 18.27
C LYS A 95 7.75 4.24 17.94
N ALA A 96 6.92 3.32 18.45
CA ALA A 96 7.06 1.91 18.15
C ALA A 96 6.89 1.61 16.66
N PHE A 97 5.95 2.28 16.01
CA PHE A 97 5.72 2.14 14.56
C PHE A 97 6.87 2.72 13.74
N GLU A 98 7.40 3.89 14.09
CA GLU A 98 8.56 4.49 13.45
C GLU A 98 9.80 3.58 13.55
N GLU A 99 10.10 3.07 14.76
CA GLU A 99 11.22 2.15 14.98
C GLU A 99 11.04 0.88 14.14
N PHE A 100 9.84 0.32 14.06
CA PHE A 100 9.52 -0.83 13.22
C PHE A 100 9.76 -0.54 11.73
N MET A 101 9.27 0.58 11.21
CA MET A 101 9.45 0.97 9.81
C MET A 101 10.94 1.15 9.48
N ASN A 102 11.72 1.75 10.37
CA ASN A 102 13.16 1.95 10.20
C ASN A 102 13.96 0.64 10.10
N THR A 103 13.36 -0.52 10.41
CA THR A 103 13.96 -1.83 10.12
C THR A 103 13.82 -2.26 8.65
N GLY A 104 13.27 -1.41 7.79
CA GLY A 104 13.14 -1.65 6.35
C GLY A 104 11.89 -2.46 5.97
N LYS A 105 10.83 -2.34 6.75
CA LYS A 105 9.51 -2.93 6.50
C LYS A 105 8.70 -2.12 5.48
N GLY A 106 7.58 -2.71 5.00
CA GLY A 106 6.72 -2.07 4.03
C GLY A 106 5.55 -1.31 4.65
N PHE A 107 5.13 -0.24 3.98
CA PHE A 107 3.93 0.53 4.28
C PHE A 107 3.05 0.68 3.05
N VAL A 108 1.74 0.53 3.21
CA VAL A 108 0.74 0.82 2.18
C VAL A 108 -0.38 1.66 2.79
N GLY A 109 -0.48 2.90 2.34
CA GLY A 109 -1.58 3.80 2.69
C GLY A 109 -2.70 3.73 1.65
N ILE A 110 -3.92 3.51 2.11
CA ILE A 110 -5.12 3.44 1.27
C ILE A 110 -6.04 4.59 1.64
N HIS A 111 -6.38 5.43 0.66
CA HIS A 111 -7.35 6.51 0.72
C HIS A 111 -7.18 7.40 1.97
N ALA A 112 -8.00 7.20 3.01
CA ALA A 112 -7.95 8.02 4.22
C ALA A 112 -6.69 7.80 5.09
N ALA A 113 -5.74 6.96 4.66
CA ALA A 113 -4.40 6.99 5.23
C ALA A 113 -3.74 8.38 5.10
N ALA A 114 -4.17 9.22 4.16
CA ALA A 114 -3.74 10.61 4.08
C ALA A 114 -4.49 11.55 5.04
N ASP A 115 -5.62 11.11 5.62
CA ASP A 115 -6.49 11.86 6.54
C ASP A 115 -6.25 11.47 8.01
N CYS A 116 -5.03 11.08 8.34
CA CYS A 116 -4.70 10.74 9.72
C CYS A 116 -3.34 11.28 10.14
N GLU A 117 -3.07 11.29 11.46
CA GLU A 117 -1.78 11.61 12.07
C GLU A 117 -1.21 13.00 11.66
N TYR A 118 -2.05 14.00 11.58
CA TYR A 118 -1.69 15.32 11.06
C TYR A 118 -0.57 16.05 11.79
N ASP A 119 -0.42 15.80 13.08
CA ASP A 119 0.58 16.44 13.93
C ASP A 119 1.89 15.64 14.00
N TRP A 120 1.94 14.50 13.32
CA TRP A 120 3.13 13.66 13.24
C TRP A 120 3.85 13.82 11.89
N ALA A 121 4.82 14.72 11.86
CA ALA A 121 5.54 15.09 10.64
C ALA A 121 6.21 13.89 9.93
N TRP A 122 6.76 12.94 10.72
CA TRP A 122 7.37 11.73 10.19
C TRP A 122 6.37 10.86 9.41
N TYR A 123 5.12 10.75 9.90
CA TYR A 123 4.07 10.03 9.17
C TYR A 123 3.74 10.72 7.84
N GLY A 124 3.72 12.07 7.82
CA GLY A 124 3.57 12.83 6.59
C GLY A 124 4.67 12.54 5.56
N GLU A 125 5.91 12.35 6.02
CA GLU A 125 7.00 11.92 5.14
C GLU A 125 6.80 10.46 4.69
N LEU A 126 6.37 9.55 5.58
CA LEU A 126 6.11 8.15 5.23
C LEU A 126 4.98 8.00 4.21
N ASN A 127 3.83 8.64 4.44
CA ASN A 127 2.67 8.56 3.54
C ASN A 127 2.84 9.40 2.26
N GLY A 128 3.69 10.43 2.33
CA GLY A 128 4.01 11.34 1.24
C GLY A 128 3.16 12.60 1.20
N ALA A 129 1.93 12.59 1.70
CA ALA A 129 1.06 13.76 1.77
C ALA A 129 -0.02 13.63 2.83
N PHE A 130 -0.49 14.79 3.32
CA PHE A 130 -1.70 14.90 4.13
C PHE A 130 -2.87 15.41 3.31
N PHE A 131 -4.03 14.85 3.56
CA PHE A 131 -5.31 15.28 3.00
C PHE A 131 -5.63 16.74 3.36
N LYS A 132 -6.22 17.46 2.42
CA LYS A 132 -6.71 18.82 2.60
C LYS A 132 -8.21 18.89 2.48
N THR A 133 -8.76 18.40 1.39
CA THR A 133 -10.18 18.46 1.04
C THR A 133 -10.48 17.54 -0.15
N HIS A 134 -11.76 17.40 -0.49
CA HIS A 134 -12.21 16.63 -1.66
C HIS A 134 -13.51 17.24 -2.23
N PRO A 135 -13.80 17.08 -3.52
CA PRO A 135 -15.13 17.30 -4.08
C PRO A 135 -16.08 16.16 -3.69
N PRO A 136 -17.37 16.26 -3.93
CA PRO A 136 -18.29 15.14 -3.82
C PRO A 136 -17.77 13.92 -4.59
N CYS A 137 -17.98 12.70 -4.05
CA CYS A 137 -17.65 11.45 -4.72
C CYS A 137 -18.29 11.40 -6.10
N GLN A 138 -17.49 11.22 -7.13
CA GLN A 138 -17.92 11.31 -8.53
C GLN A 138 -17.01 10.55 -9.48
N ALA A 139 -17.46 10.40 -10.74
CA ALA A 139 -16.62 9.84 -11.78
C ALA A 139 -15.47 10.79 -12.14
N GLY A 140 -14.25 10.25 -12.19
CA GLY A 140 -13.05 10.97 -12.61
C GLY A 140 -12.18 10.09 -13.49
N THR A 141 -11.28 10.70 -14.25
CA THR A 141 -10.32 10.02 -15.11
C THR A 141 -8.94 10.09 -14.49
N VAL A 142 -8.37 8.94 -14.19
CA VAL A 142 -6.99 8.78 -13.75
C VAL A 142 -6.10 8.68 -14.98
N ILE A 143 -5.05 9.49 -15.03
CA ILE A 143 -4.00 9.44 -16.08
C ILE A 143 -2.80 8.72 -15.50
N PHE A 144 -2.35 7.66 -16.18
CA PHE A 144 -1.17 6.91 -15.77
C PHE A 144 0.10 7.55 -16.32
N GLU A 145 1.10 7.75 -15.44
CA GLU A 145 2.41 8.28 -15.82
C GLU A 145 3.46 7.17 -15.95
N ASN A 146 3.32 6.11 -15.16
CA ASN A 146 4.21 4.95 -15.24
C ASN A 146 3.46 3.66 -14.93
N THR A 147 3.14 2.88 -15.96
CA THR A 147 2.51 1.55 -15.83
C THR A 147 3.49 0.39 -15.86
N ASP A 148 4.80 0.65 -15.96
CA ASP A 148 5.84 -0.40 -15.91
C ASP A 148 6.23 -0.76 -14.48
N HIS A 149 5.89 0.08 -13.49
CA HIS A 149 6.11 -0.26 -12.09
C HIS A 149 5.29 -1.51 -11.71
N PRO A 150 5.83 -2.49 -10.96
CA PRO A 150 5.17 -3.77 -10.67
C PRO A 150 3.77 -3.64 -10.08
N THR A 151 3.54 -2.62 -9.24
CA THR A 151 2.24 -2.37 -8.61
C THR A 151 1.16 -1.96 -9.62
N MET A 152 1.56 -1.48 -10.79
CA MET A 152 0.68 -1.01 -11.85
C MET A 152 0.37 -2.08 -12.90
N ALA A 153 0.76 -3.33 -12.67
CA ALA A 153 0.55 -4.44 -13.60
C ALA A 153 -0.92 -4.58 -14.10
N PRO A 154 -1.97 -4.37 -13.27
CA PRO A 154 -3.37 -4.43 -13.75
C PRO A 154 -3.74 -3.34 -14.76
N PHE A 155 -2.96 -2.26 -14.82
CA PHE A 155 -3.16 -1.12 -15.72
C PHE A 155 -2.14 -1.07 -16.86
N LYS A 156 -1.32 -2.12 -17.02
CA LYS A 156 -0.24 -2.13 -18.01
C LYS A 156 -0.78 -1.87 -19.42
N GLY A 157 -0.15 -0.92 -20.11
CA GLY A 157 -0.55 -0.50 -21.45
C GLY A 157 -1.77 0.42 -21.53
N MET A 158 -2.39 0.75 -20.40
CA MET A 158 -3.44 1.76 -20.32
C MET A 158 -2.83 3.14 -20.15
N THR A 159 -3.41 4.14 -20.77
CA THR A 159 -3.05 5.55 -20.57
C THR A 159 -3.95 6.22 -19.54
N THR A 160 -5.19 5.76 -19.44
CA THR A 160 -6.20 6.33 -18.54
C THR A 160 -7.10 5.24 -17.94
N TYR A 161 -7.73 5.57 -16.82
CA TYR A 161 -8.73 4.73 -16.17
C TYR A 161 -9.84 5.62 -15.60
N ARG A 162 -11.08 5.38 -16.00
CA ARG A 162 -12.23 6.14 -15.49
C ARG A 162 -12.98 5.31 -14.47
N THR A 163 -13.17 5.87 -13.26
CA THR A 163 -13.90 5.23 -12.17
C THR A 163 -14.59 6.27 -11.29
N ILE A 164 -15.38 5.80 -10.34
CA ILE A 164 -16.02 6.65 -9.32
C ILE A 164 -15.24 6.46 -8.02
N ASP A 165 -14.76 7.56 -7.45
CA ASP A 165 -14.14 7.58 -6.12
C ASP A 165 -14.22 9.00 -5.54
N GLU A 166 -13.66 9.21 -4.37
CA GLU A 166 -13.48 10.52 -3.77
C GLU A 166 -12.05 11.01 -4.04
N TRP A 167 -11.96 12.12 -4.80
CA TRP A 167 -10.67 12.60 -5.30
C TRP A 167 -10.02 13.56 -4.30
N TYR A 168 -9.12 13.04 -3.50
CA TYR A 168 -8.41 13.81 -2.46
C TYR A 168 -7.49 14.86 -3.05
N THR A 169 -7.63 16.09 -2.54
CA THR A 169 -6.66 17.18 -2.68
C THR A 169 -5.77 17.19 -1.45
N PHE A 170 -4.49 17.44 -1.61
CA PHE A 170 -3.51 17.35 -0.53
C PHE A 170 -3.05 18.73 -0.06
N LYS A 171 -2.61 18.84 1.24
CA LYS A 171 -2.09 20.09 1.82
C LYS A 171 -0.87 20.59 1.06
N VAL A 172 -0.02 19.69 0.62
CA VAL A 172 1.18 19.94 -0.20
C VAL A 172 1.21 18.92 -1.32
N ASN A 173 1.57 19.35 -2.54
CA ASN A 173 1.76 18.40 -3.64
C ASN A 173 2.97 17.50 -3.35
N PRO A 174 2.79 16.15 -3.30
CA PRO A 174 3.86 15.23 -2.93
C PRO A 174 4.94 15.05 -4.01
N ARG A 175 4.70 15.47 -5.25
CA ARG A 175 5.54 15.14 -6.42
C ARG A 175 7.03 15.42 -6.24
N ALA A 176 7.39 16.44 -5.48
CA ALA A 176 8.80 16.77 -5.26
C ALA A 176 9.56 15.74 -4.40
N LYS A 177 8.83 14.87 -3.68
CA LYS A 177 9.38 13.91 -2.72
C LYS A 177 9.13 12.46 -3.07
N VAL A 178 8.14 12.18 -3.93
CA VAL A 178 7.68 10.83 -4.24
C VAL A 178 7.75 10.53 -5.73
N HIS A 179 7.68 9.26 -6.09
CA HIS A 179 7.56 8.81 -7.48
C HIS A 179 6.07 8.64 -7.83
N VAL A 180 5.51 9.60 -8.55
CA VAL A 180 4.11 9.56 -8.97
C VAL A 180 3.91 8.54 -10.08
N LEU A 181 2.91 7.68 -9.92
CA LEU A 181 2.52 6.66 -10.90
C LEU A 181 1.26 7.05 -11.66
N ALA A 182 0.38 7.82 -11.03
CA ALA A 182 -0.86 8.29 -11.63
C ALA A 182 -1.34 9.60 -11.02
N ARG A 183 -2.06 10.38 -11.82
CA ARG A 183 -2.66 11.65 -11.43
C ARG A 183 -4.11 11.75 -11.90
N LEU A 184 -4.88 12.68 -11.32
CA LEU A 184 -6.21 13.00 -11.78
C LEU A 184 -6.15 13.91 -13.02
N ASP A 185 -7.01 13.61 -14.00
CA ASP A 185 -7.43 14.60 -14.99
C ASP A 185 -8.56 15.45 -14.37
N GLU A 186 -8.20 16.60 -13.80
CA GLU A 186 -9.18 17.48 -13.14
C GLU A 186 -10.30 17.89 -14.10
N THR A 187 -10.02 18.02 -15.41
CA THR A 187 -11.02 18.40 -16.42
C THR A 187 -12.09 17.33 -16.66
N SER A 188 -11.88 16.13 -16.13
CA SER A 188 -12.81 15.02 -16.23
C SER A 188 -13.90 15.02 -15.15
N LEU A 189 -13.76 15.89 -14.13
CA LEU A 189 -14.76 16.09 -13.08
C LEU A 189 -15.98 16.85 -13.58
N ASP A 190 -17.07 16.83 -12.81
CA ASP A 190 -18.28 17.56 -13.19
C ASP A 190 -18.05 19.07 -13.23
N GLU A 191 -18.84 19.77 -14.05
CA GLU A 191 -18.72 21.21 -14.30
C GLU A 191 -18.82 22.04 -13.00
N LYS A 192 -19.69 21.66 -12.08
CA LYS A 192 -19.88 22.36 -10.80
C LYS A 192 -18.63 22.25 -9.92
N THR A 193 -18.03 21.08 -9.87
CA THR A 193 -16.75 20.86 -9.17
C THR A 193 -15.66 21.72 -9.78
N MET A 194 -15.60 21.79 -11.11
CA MET A 194 -14.57 22.55 -11.83
C MET A 194 -14.72 24.08 -11.71
N GLN A 195 -15.85 24.59 -11.26
CA GLN A 195 -16.03 26.01 -10.97
C GLN A 195 -15.41 26.45 -9.62
N ASP A 196 -15.07 25.50 -8.72
CA ASP A 196 -14.51 25.78 -7.40
C ASP A 196 -13.02 25.42 -7.35
N ASP A 197 -12.16 26.44 -7.33
CA ASP A 197 -10.70 26.25 -7.35
C ASP A 197 -10.13 25.52 -6.13
N LYS A 198 -10.90 25.40 -5.03
CA LYS A 198 -10.43 24.67 -3.84
C LYS A 198 -10.13 23.19 -4.09
N TRP A 199 -10.74 22.60 -5.13
CA TRP A 199 -10.54 21.20 -5.52
C TRP A 199 -9.36 20.99 -6.47
N LYS A 200 -8.80 22.07 -7.01
CA LYS A 200 -7.75 22.02 -8.02
C LYS A 200 -6.38 22.02 -7.38
N MET A 201 -5.52 21.19 -7.92
CA MET A 201 -4.09 21.21 -7.65
C MET A 201 -3.27 21.56 -8.91
N GLY A 202 -3.92 21.50 -10.10
CA GLY A 202 -3.28 21.59 -11.41
C GLY A 202 -2.48 20.33 -11.76
N ASP A 203 -1.41 20.08 -11.04
CA ASP A 203 -0.77 18.77 -10.95
C ASP A 203 -1.34 18.03 -9.75
N HIS A 204 -2.08 16.93 -9.98
CA HIS A 204 -2.93 16.27 -8.99
C HIS A 204 -2.57 14.79 -8.79
N PRO A 205 -1.46 14.46 -8.12
CA PRO A 205 -1.05 13.08 -7.85
C PRO A 205 -2.11 12.30 -7.09
N LEU A 206 -2.32 11.02 -7.46
CA LEU A 206 -3.28 10.11 -6.83
C LEU A 206 -2.64 8.82 -6.33
N ILE A 207 -1.57 8.38 -6.99
CA ILE A 207 -0.88 7.13 -6.70
C ILE A 207 0.60 7.40 -6.76
N TRP A 208 1.32 6.99 -5.71
CA TRP A 208 2.78 7.15 -5.64
C TRP A 208 3.44 6.12 -4.76
N TYR A 209 4.75 6.01 -4.93
CA TYR A 209 5.63 5.27 -4.04
C TYR A 209 6.86 6.07 -3.69
N GLN A 210 7.55 5.64 -2.65
CA GLN A 210 8.86 6.14 -2.27
C GLN A 210 9.64 5.10 -1.49
N GLU A 211 10.95 5.32 -1.38
CA GLU A 211 11.84 4.52 -0.55
C GLU A 211 12.51 5.43 0.48
N MET A 212 12.34 5.13 1.77
CA MET A 212 12.95 5.82 2.90
C MET A 212 13.98 4.90 3.53
N GLY A 213 15.25 5.04 3.15
CA GLY A 213 16.28 4.07 3.51
C GLY A 213 15.95 2.69 2.91
N GLN A 214 15.66 1.72 3.78
CA GLN A 214 15.23 0.39 3.33
C GLN A 214 13.71 0.19 3.32
N THR A 215 12.95 1.14 3.86
CA THR A 215 11.48 1.11 3.91
C THR A 215 10.91 1.44 2.54
N ARG A 216 9.92 0.66 2.11
CA ARG A 216 9.11 0.94 0.91
C ARG A 216 7.75 1.41 1.34
N SER A 217 7.38 2.61 0.91
CA SER A 217 6.07 3.21 1.16
C SER A 217 5.30 3.37 -0.14
N TYR A 218 4.03 3.07 -0.09
CA TYR A 218 3.09 3.19 -1.19
C TYR A 218 1.80 3.86 -0.75
N TYR A 219 1.25 4.72 -1.61
CA TYR A 219 -0.06 5.34 -1.40
C TYR A 219 -0.93 5.19 -2.63
N THR A 220 -2.22 4.93 -2.41
CA THR A 220 -3.28 4.97 -3.42
C THR A 220 -4.51 5.70 -2.90
N VAL A 221 -5.07 6.59 -3.74
CA VAL A 221 -6.30 7.34 -3.41
C VAL A 221 -7.55 6.47 -3.45
N PHE A 222 -7.54 5.34 -4.16
CA PHE A 222 -8.70 4.47 -4.29
C PHE A 222 -9.13 3.90 -2.95
N GLY A 223 -10.47 3.84 -2.71
CA GLY A 223 -11.01 3.13 -1.56
C GLY A 223 -12.06 3.88 -0.74
N HIS A 224 -12.59 5.01 -1.23
CA HIS A 224 -13.71 5.68 -0.56
C HIS A 224 -14.98 4.82 -0.58
N THR A 225 -15.28 4.19 -1.71
CA THR A 225 -16.51 3.41 -1.90
C THR A 225 -16.26 1.91 -1.74
N PRO A 226 -17.26 1.12 -1.27
CA PRO A 226 -17.17 -0.34 -1.28
C PRO A 226 -16.91 -0.90 -2.69
N GLU A 227 -17.47 -0.29 -3.73
CA GLU A 227 -17.32 -0.70 -5.13
C GLU A 227 -15.87 -0.59 -5.61
N ALA A 228 -15.10 0.38 -5.09
CA ALA A 228 -13.68 0.49 -5.40
C ALA A 228 -12.91 -0.79 -5.02
N PHE A 229 -13.23 -1.41 -3.88
CA PHE A 229 -12.60 -2.65 -3.45
C PHE A 229 -13.13 -3.91 -4.15
N GLN A 230 -14.26 -3.82 -4.86
CA GLN A 230 -14.81 -4.89 -5.70
C GLN A 230 -14.24 -4.85 -7.13
N ASP A 231 -13.66 -3.71 -7.53
CA ASP A 231 -13.01 -3.60 -8.85
C ASP A 231 -11.75 -4.45 -8.91
N VAL A 232 -11.71 -5.38 -9.87
CA VAL A 232 -10.63 -6.36 -10.01
C VAL A 232 -9.27 -5.69 -10.24
N LYS A 233 -9.23 -4.57 -11.00
CA LYS A 233 -7.98 -3.87 -11.26
C LYS A 233 -7.47 -3.13 -10.03
N ILE A 234 -8.36 -2.50 -9.27
CA ILE A 234 -8.01 -1.83 -8.00
C ILE A 234 -7.57 -2.87 -6.97
N LYS A 235 -8.29 -3.99 -6.83
CA LYS A 235 -7.90 -5.12 -5.97
C LYS A 235 -6.49 -5.60 -6.29
N GLU A 236 -6.23 -5.95 -7.55
CA GLU A 236 -4.92 -6.47 -7.97
C GLU A 236 -3.81 -5.43 -7.84
N HIS A 237 -4.11 -4.16 -8.06
CA HIS A 237 -3.20 -3.04 -7.84
C HIS A 237 -2.78 -2.93 -6.36
N ILE A 238 -3.73 -2.97 -5.43
CA ILE A 238 -3.45 -2.96 -3.98
C ILE A 238 -2.65 -4.21 -3.59
N GLY A 239 -3.02 -5.38 -4.13
CA GLY A 239 -2.27 -6.61 -3.93
C GLY A 239 -0.81 -6.50 -4.39
N GLY A 240 -0.60 -5.92 -5.56
CA GLY A 240 0.75 -5.63 -6.09
C GLY A 240 1.52 -4.64 -5.22
N ALA A 241 0.86 -3.63 -4.67
CA ALA A 241 1.46 -2.66 -3.75
C ALA A 241 1.96 -3.33 -2.46
N ILE A 242 1.16 -4.23 -1.87
CA ILE A 242 1.53 -4.98 -0.67
C ILE A 242 2.72 -5.91 -0.95
N ASP A 243 2.69 -6.69 -2.04
CA ASP A 243 3.81 -7.55 -2.44
C ASP A 243 5.10 -6.73 -2.66
N TRP A 244 5.02 -5.60 -3.35
CA TRP A 244 6.16 -4.73 -3.59
C TRP A 244 6.72 -4.12 -2.30
N ALA A 245 5.85 -3.60 -1.44
CA ALA A 245 6.26 -3.01 -0.16
C ALA A 245 6.89 -4.07 0.76
N ALA A 246 6.38 -5.30 0.78
CA ALA A 246 6.95 -6.43 1.51
C ALA A 246 8.22 -7.01 0.85
N LYS A 247 8.70 -6.45 -0.27
CA LYS A 247 9.88 -6.90 -1.03
C LYS A 247 9.77 -8.34 -1.53
N ARG A 248 8.55 -8.80 -1.85
CA ARG A 248 8.36 -10.09 -2.50
C ARG A 248 9.00 -10.04 -3.90
N LYS A 249 9.78 -11.07 -4.21
CA LYS A 249 10.42 -11.23 -5.53
C LYS A 249 9.44 -11.86 -6.52
#